data_309de55980aa4d07201cc94329452264
#
_entry.id   309de55980aa4d07201cc94329452264
#
_cell.length_a   1.000
_cell.length_b   1.000
_cell.length_c   1.000
_cell.angle_alpha   90.00
_cell.angle_beta   90.00
_cell.angle_gamma   90.00
#
_symmetry.space_group_name_H-M   'P 1'
#
loop_
_entity.id
_entity.type
_entity.pdbx_description
1 polymer ?
#
loop_
_entity_poly.entity_id
_entity_poly.type
_entity_poly.pdbx_seq_one_letter_code
_entity_poly.pdbx_strand_id
1 'polypeptide(L)'
;MKKLLSLLIVLLMALLVIIPVSANSDPSPTQDPVVVEEEETPKAAKKKDNTVLYVSGLFIIAVVVMISNYQINIKTKPCELSISNITDNGDGSYTVMCTCTNPNRKEVNVKDNSLRVIDGSAIILQNNMSKSLKPNTKEDCLIAVVNEESKLEWQVDDKKMIISGKVIKEGEKL
;
A
#
# COMPACT_ATOMS: atom_id res chain seq x y z
N MET A 1 -0.17 -9.34 -0.88
CA MET A 1 1.25 -9.49 -1.30
C MET A 1 1.60 -10.91 -1.69
N LYS A 2 1.37 -11.94 -0.83
CA LYS A 2 1.74 -13.36 -1.14
C LYS A 2 1.14 -13.89 -2.45
N LYS A 3 -0.14 -13.59 -2.75
CA LYS A 3 -0.81 -14.03 -4.00
C LYS A 3 -0.23 -13.38 -5.26
N LEU A 4 0.19 -12.11 -5.17
CA LEU A 4 0.79 -11.40 -6.30
C LEU A 4 2.20 -11.90 -6.59
N LEU A 5 2.99 -12.18 -5.53
CA LEU A 5 4.31 -12.76 -5.64
C LEU A 5 4.24 -14.16 -6.27
N SER A 6 3.24 -14.98 -5.86
CA SER A 6 3.00 -16.29 -6.45
C SER A 6 2.64 -16.21 -7.93
N LEU A 7 1.78 -15.25 -8.32
CA LEU A 7 1.42 -15.04 -9.73
C LEU A 7 2.65 -14.60 -10.57
N LEU A 8 3.50 -13.74 -10.01
CA LEU A 8 4.72 -13.28 -10.66
C LEU A 8 5.70 -14.43 -10.88
N ILE A 9 5.87 -15.30 -9.88
CA ILE A 9 6.75 -16.48 -9.97
C ILE A 9 6.23 -17.45 -11.04
N VAL A 10 4.92 -17.71 -11.08
CA VAL A 10 4.30 -18.57 -12.11
C VAL A 10 4.49 -17.98 -13.50
N LEU A 11 4.33 -16.67 -13.66
CA LEU A 11 4.54 -15.99 -14.94
C LEU A 11 6.00 -16.03 -15.38
N LEU A 12 6.94 -15.89 -14.44
CA LEU A 12 8.39 -16.00 -14.70
C LEU A 12 8.79 -17.43 -15.11
N MET A 13 8.21 -18.44 -14.45
CA MET A 13 8.43 -19.84 -14.79
C MET A 13 7.84 -20.19 -16.18
N ALA A 14 6.68 -19.66 -16.53
CA ALA A 14 6.09 -19.84 -17.86
C ALA A 14 6.95 -19.23 -18.97
N LEU A 15 7.62 -18.11 -18.71
CA LEU A 15 8.55 -17.47 -19.65
C LEU A 15 9.83 -18.29 -19.88
N LEU A 16 10.33 -18.99 -18.85
CA LEU A 16 11.52 -19.84 -18.97
C LEU A 16 11.27 -21.09 -19.82
N VAL A 17 10.02 -21.56 -19.90
CA VAL A 17 9.64 -22.75 -20.69
C VAL A 17 9.55 -22.43 -22.20
N ILE A 18 9.39 -21.16 -22.59
CA ILE A 18 9.23 -20.74 -23.99
C ILE A 18 10.56 -20.52 -24.71
N ILE A 19 11.70 -20.62 -24.02
CA ILE A 19 13.00 -20.54 -24.69
C ILE A 19 13.23 -21.85 -25.43
N PRO A 20 13.19 -21.89 -26.78
CA PRO A 20 13.48 -23.09 -27.49
C PRO A 20 14.95 -23.43 -27.27
N VAL A 21 15.19 -24.53 -26.57
CA VAL A 21 16.52 -25.16 -26.54
C VAL A 21 16.77 -25.63 -27.95
N SER A 22 17.61 -24.91 -28.69
CA SER A 22 18.09 -25.35 -29.99
C SER A 22 19.01 -26.56 -29.75
N ALA A 23 18.43 -27.74 -29.84
CA ALA A 23 19.19 -28.97 -29.80
C ALA A 23 20.13 -28.98 -31.01
N ASN A 24 21.43 -28.89 -30.76
CA ASN A 24 22.46 -29.25 -31.71
C ASN A 24 22.34 -30.75 -31.91
N SER A 25 21.79 -31.16 -33.04
CA SER A 25 21.94 -32.53 -33.53
C SER A 25 23.30 -32.63 -34.22
N ASP A 26 24.22 -33.31 -33.57
CA ASP A 26 25.46 -33.78 -34.19
C ASP A 26 25.17 -34.73 -35.38
N PRO A 27 25.78 -34.53 -36.53
CA PRO A 27 25.75 -35.54 -37.58
C PRO A 27 26.83 -36.58 -37.32
N SER A 28 26.38 -37.83 -37.29
CA SER A 28 27.20 -39.05 -37.31
C SER A 28 28.08 -39.15 -38.58
N PRO A 29 29.27 -39.71 -38.49
CA PRO A 29 30.21 -39.80 -39.62
C PRO A 29 29.99 -41.04 -40.46
N THR A 30 30.00 -40.92 -41.77
CA THR A 30 30.55 -42.00 -42.65
C THR A 30 30.56 -41.56 -44.12
N GLN A 31 31.73 -41.72 -44.68
CA GLN A 31 32.16 -42.03 -46.07
C GLN A 31 32.82 -40.89 -46.88
N ASP A 32 34.11 -41.14 -47.13
CA ASP A 32 34.98 -40.58 -48.15
C ASP A 32 34.63 -41.12 -49.54
N PRO A 33 35.35 -40.69 -50.63
CA PRO A 33 35.68 -39.35 -51.09
C PRO A 33 35.23 -39.11 -52.54
N VAL A 34 34.87 -37.87 -52.88
CA VAL A 34 34.96 -37.39 -54.27
C VAL A 34 35.43 -35.96 -54.24
N VAL A 35 36.57 -35.71 -54.84
CA VAL A 35 37.14 -34.39 -55.12
C VAL A 35 36.28 -33.66 -56.13
N VAL A 36 35.60 -32.59 -55.75
CA VAL A 36 35.07 -31.56 -56.64
C VAL A 36 35.44 -30.24 -56.01
N GLU A 37 36.22 -29.45 -56.73
CA GLU A 37 36.50 -28.06 -56.46
C GLU A 37 35.14 -27.31 -56.49
N GLU A 38 34.71 -26.85 -55.32
CA GLU A 38 33.56 -25.97 -55.20
C GLU A 38 34.01 -24.58 -54.75
N GLU A 39 33.69 -23.65 -55.58
CA GLU A 39 33.82 -22.20 -55.39
C GLU A 39 33.31 -21.80 -54.00
N GLU A 40 34.14 -21.14 -53.18
CA GLU A 40 33.76 -20.59 -51.90
C GLU A 40 32.74 -19.47 -52.09
N THR A 41 31.45 -19.79 -51.95
CA THR A 41 30.42 -18.78 -51.72
C THR A 41 30.58 -18.21 -50.32
N PRO A 42 30.61 -16.87 -50.14
CA PRO A 42 30.76 -16.27 -48.83
C PRO A 42 29.57 -16.64 -47.97
N LYS A 43 29.82 -17.37 -46.85
CA LYS A 43 28.83 -17.66 -45.83
C LYS A 43 28.24 -16.34 -45.31
N ALA A 44 26.99 -16.02 -45.70
CA ALA A 44 26.25 -14.92 -45.15
C ALA A 44 26.22 -15.04 -43.61
N ALA A 45 26.81 -14.08 -42.92
CA ALA A 45 26.80 -14.00 -41.48
C ALA A 45 25.34 -14.00 -41.01
N LYS A 46 24.92 -15.02 -40.29
CA LYS A 46 23.61 -15.09 -39.66
C LYS A 46 23.44 -13.88 -38.78
N LYS A 47 22.62 -12.93 -39.24
CA LYS A 47 22.25 -11.74 -38.48
C LYS A 47 21.58 -12.22 -37.19
N LYS A 48 22.26 -12.01 -36.06
CA LYS A 48 21.77 -12.42 -34.74
C LYS A 48 20.44 -11.67 -34.51
N ASP A 49 19.35 -12.43 -34.45
CA ASP A 49 18.02 -11.86 -34.28
C ASP A 49 17.88 -11.38 -32.83
N ASN A 50 18.01 -10.08 -32.64
CA ASN A 50 17.90 -9.45 -31.32
C ASN A 50 16.45 -9.20 -30.89
N THR A 51 15.47 -9.60 -31.68
CA THR A 51 14.04 -9.36 -31.43
C THR A 51 13.59 -9.90 -30.08
N VAL A 52 14.07 -11.11 -29.71
CA VAL A 52 13.75 -11.74 -28.41
C VAL A 52 14.28 -10.90 -27.25
N LEU A 53 15.46 -10.30 -27.39
CA LEU A 53 16.08 -9.47 -26.37
C LEU A 53 15.28 -8.17 -26.15
N TYR A 54 14.80 -7.55 -27.23
CA TYR A 54 13.98 -6.32 -27.15
C TYR A 54 12.60 -6.61 -26.54
N VAL A 55 11.95 -7.69 -26.94
CA VAL A 55 10.62 -8.05 -26.40
C VAL A 55 10.70 -8.39 -24.91
N SER A 56 11.72 -9.14 -24.48
CA SER A 56 11.92 -9.44 -23.06
C SER A 56 12.25 -8.21 -22.24
N GLY A 57 13.06 -7.28 -22.77
CA GLY A 57 13.36 -6.00 -22.12
C GLY A 57 12.13 -5.13 -21.92
N LEU A 58 11.27 -4.99 -22.93
CA LEU A 58 10.01 -4.24 -22.84
C LEU A 58 9.05 -4.86 -21.82
N PHE A 59 8.99 -6.19 -21.77
CA PHE A 59 8.14 -6.89 -20.78
C PHE A 59 8.60 -6.63 -19.35
N ILE A 60 9.90 -6.68 -19.07
CA ILE A 60 10.47 -6.38 -17.76
C ILE A 60 10.13 -4.94 -17.34
N ILE A 61 10.29 -3.97 -18.25
CA ILE A 61 9.93 -2.57 -17.98
C ILE A 61 8.44 -2.45 -17.66
N ALA A 62 7.56 -3.10 -18.42
CA ALA A 62 6.12 -3.07 -18.16
C ALA A 62 5.76 -3.65 -16.79
N VAL A 63 6.39 -4.75 -16.38
CA VAL A 63 6.20 -5.37 -15.06
C VAL A 63 6.69 -4.44 -13.94
N VAL A 64 7.86 -3.82 -14.10
CA VAL A 64 8.39 -2.85 -13.11
C VAL A 64 7.46 -1.65 -12.98
N VAL A 65 6.95 -1.11 -14.09
CA VAL A 65 5.98 0.00 -14.07
C VAL A 65 4.67 -0.42 -13.40
N MET A 66 4.15 -1.62 -13.67
CA MET A 66 2.96 -2.14 -12.99
C MET A 66 3.17 -2.29 -11.49
N ILE A 67 4.31 -2.85 -11.06
CA ILE A 67 4.65 -3.01 -9.64
C ILE A 67 4.79 -1.64 -8.98
N SER A 68 5.46 -0.70 -9.64
CA SER A 68 5.63 0.67 -9.15
C SER A 68 4.29 1.39 -9.00
N ASN A 69 3.41 1.31 -10.01
CA ASN A 69 2.06 1.88 -9.93
C ASN A 69 1.20 1.19 -8.86
N TYR A 70 1.32 -0.13 -8.70
CA TYR A 70 0.62 -0.85 -7.63
C TYR A 70 1.12 -0.40 -6.25
N GLN A 71 2.42 -0.23 -6.06
CA GLN A 71 3.02 0.28 -4.81
C GLN A 71 2.56 1.73 -4.53
N ILE A 72 2.42 2.55 -5.56
CA ILE A 72 1.96 3.95 -5.45
C ILE A 72 0.47 4.00 -5.11
N ASN A 73 -0.32 3.04 -5.59
CA ASN A 73 -1.76 2.90 -5.31
C ASN A 73 -2.06 1.96 -4.12
N ILE A 74 -1.06 1.58 -3.32
CA ILE A 74 -1.32 0.88 -2.05
C ILE A 74 -2.33 1.72 -1.28
N LYS A 75 -3.42 1.05 -0.90
CA LYS A 75 -4.56 1.61 -0.18
C LYS A 75 -4.07 2.57 0.89
N THR A 76 -4.48 3.82 0.78
CA THR A 76 -4.30 4.81 1.82
C THR A 76 -4.83 4.22 3.12
N LYS A 77 -4.00 4.14 4.15
CA LYS A 77 -4.46 3.72 5.47
C LYS A 77 -5.43 4.78 5.98
N PRO A 78 -6.50 4.38 6.65
CA PRO A 78 -7.38 5.34 7.31
C PRO A 78 -6.59 6.12 8.36
N CYS A 79 -7.04 7.33 8.65
CA CYS A 79 -6.50 8.11 9.75
C CYS A 79 -6.64 7.36 11.08
N GLU A 80 -5.70 7.54 11.97
CA GLU A 80 -5.71 6.95 13.30
C GLU A 80 -6.21 7.98 14.30
N LEU A 81 -7.26 7.63 15.05
CA LEU A 81 -7.80 8.45 16.11
C LEU A 81 -7.22 8.00 17.44
N SER A 82 -6.84 8.96 18.28
CA SER A 82 -6.30 8.68 19.62
C SER A 82 -6.62 9.81 20.59
N ILE A 83 -6.67 9.49 21.86
CA ILE A 83 -6.68 10.49 22.92
C ILE A 83 -5.25 10.93 23.18
N SER A 84 -4.98 12.22 23.13
CA SER A 84 -3.67 12.80 23.39
C SER A 84 -3.49 13.25 24.83
N ASN A 85 -4.56 13.72 25.45
CA ASN A 85 -4.55 14.17 26.82
C ASN A 85 -5.91 14.02 27.50
N ILE A 86 -5.89 13.74 28.80
CA ILE A 86 -7.07 13.73 29.67
C ILE A 86 -6.72 14.58 30.90
N THR A 87 -7.58 15.52 31.24
CA THR A 87 -7.47 16.34 32.42
C THR A 87 -8.71 16.14 33.29
N ASP A 88 -8.50 15.74 34.54
CA ASP A 88 -9.57 15.70 35.54
C ASP A 88 -9.87 17.12 36.00
N ASN A 89 -11.11 17.58 35.88
CA ASN A 89 -11.54 18.93 36.26
C ASN A 89 -11.86 19.04 37.77
N GLY A 90 -11.86 17.92 38.50
CA GLY A 90 -12.16 17.90 39.95
C GLY A 90 -13.63 18.01 40.31
N ASP A 91 -14.54 18.13 39.37
CA ASP A 91 -15.99 18.22 39.52
C ASP A 91 -16.73 16.96 39.02
N GLY A 92 -16.01 15.89 38.77
CA GLY A 92 -16.52 14.63 38.18
C GLY A 92 -16.62 14.71 36.66
N SER A 93 -16.03 15.73 36.04
CA SER A 93 -15.88 15.84 34.59
C SER A 93 -14.43 15.75 34.16
N TYR A 94 -14.22 15.39 32.91
CA TYR A 94 -12.91 15.24 32.29
C TYR A 94 -12.83 16.01 30.98
N THR A 95 -11.78 16.81 30.85
CA THR A 95 -11.44 17.42 29.56
C THR A 95 -10.58 16.46 28.76
N VAL A 96 -11.06 16.05 27.61
CA VAL A 96 -10.41 15.09 26.73
C VAL A 96 -9.95 15.79 25.46
N MET A 97 -8.67 15.65 25.15
CA MET A 97 -8.09 16.14 23.90
C MET A 97 -7.81 14.94 22.98
N CYS A 98 -8.33 15.00 21.76
CA CYS A 98 -8.22 13.93 20.79
C CYS A 98 -7.50 14.40 19.54
N THR A 99 -6.70 13.49 18.99
CA THR A 99 -5.89 13.73 17.82
C THR A 99 -6.24 12.80 16.68
N CYS A 100 -6.07 13.31 15.47
CA CYS A 100 -6.09 12.53 14.26
C CYS A 100 -4.70 12.48 13.64
N THR A 101 -4.22 11.28 13.33
CA THR A 101 -2.90 11.05 12.73
C THR A 101 -3.07 10.51 11.33
N ASN A 102 -2.38 11.11 10.37
CA ASN A 102 -2.24 10.54 9.04
C ASN A 102 -1.00 9.64 9.00
N PRO A 103 -1.13 8.29 9.01
CA PRO A 103 0.01 7.38 8.98
C PRO A 103 0.60 7.20 7.57
N ASN A 104 0.07 7.91 6.59
CA ASN A 104 0.48 7.78 5.21
C ASN A 104 1.61 8.73 4.85
N ARG A 105 2.42 8.34 3.87
CA ARG A 105 3.44 9.20 3.25
C ARG A 105 2.86 10.21 2.27
N LYS A 106 1.54 10.22 2.10
CA LYS A 106 0.80 11.12 1.22
C LYS A 106 -0.22 11.89 2.02
N GLU A 107 -0.59 13.04 1.53
CA GLU A 107 -1.69 13.82 2.03
C GLU A 107 -3.01 13.04 1.90
N VAL A 108 -3.86 13.13 2.92
CA VAL A 108 -5.16 12.46 2.98
C VAL A 108 -6.24 13.52 3.15
N ASN A 109 -7.22 13.49 2.26
CA ASN A 109 -8.40 14.32 2.39
C ASN A 109 -9.41 13.65 3.33
N VAL A 110 -9.84 14.40 4.35
CA VAL A 110 -10.92 14.01 5.25
C VAL A 110 -12.24 14.40 4.60
N LYS A 111 -13.12 13.43 4.42
CA LYS A 111 -14.43 13.64 3.78
C LYS A 111 -15.50 13.93 4.81
N ASP A 112 -15.49 13.14 5.90
CA ASP A 112 -16.48 13.18 6.95
C ASP A 112 -15.81 13.36 8.31
N ASN A 113 -16.34 14.29 9.10
CA ASN A 113 -16.01 14.49 10.51
C ASN A 113 -17.32 14.72 11.26
N SER A 114 -17.70 13.78 12.09
CA SER A 114 -18.94 13.86 12.83
C SER A 114 -18.76 13.52 14.31
N LEU A 115 -19.57 14.17 15.14
CA LEU A 115 -19.64 13.96 16.58
C LEU A 115 -21.07 13.65 16.97
N ARG A 116 -21.22 12.63 17.80
CA ARG A 116 -22.51 12.24 18.32
C ARG A 116 -22.41 11.89 19.79
N VAL A 117 -23.21 12.55 20.63
CA VAL A 117 -23.39 12.10 22.02
C VAL A 117 -24.31 10.89 21.99
N ILE A 118 -23.79 9.75 22.47
CA ILE A 118 -24.52 8.48 22.54
C ILE A 118 -25.30 8.42 23.85
N ASP A 119 -24.66 8.85 24.95
CA ASP A 119 -25.22 8.76 26.29
C ASP A 119 -24.75 9.94 27.13
N GLY A 120 -25.57 10.37 28.10
CA GLY A 120 -25.28 11.47 28.99
C GLY A 120 -25.21 12.81 28.27
N SER A 121 -24.28 13.68 28.69
CA SER A 121 -24.03 14.99 28.12
C SER A 121 -22.52 15.20 27.89
N ALA A 122 -22.18 15.89 26.80
CA ALA A 122 -20.82 16.31 26.53
C ALA A 122 -20.78 17.74 26.02
N ILE A 123 -19.78 18.51 26.41
CA ILE A 123 -19.54 19.87 25.91
C ILE A 123 -18.41 19.82 24.93
N ILE A 124 -18.66 20.21 23.69
CA ILE A 124 -17.62 20.28 22.65
C ILE A 124 -17.01 21.67 22.69
N LEU A 125 -15.76 21.75 23.14
CA LEU A 125 -14.99 23.00 23.20
C LEU A 125 -14.36 23.33 21.86
N GLN A 126 -13.91 22.30 21.14
CA GLN A 126 -13.28 22.44 19.84
C GLN A 126 -13.55 21.21 18.98
N ASN A 127 -13.83 21.46 17.70
CA ASN A 127 -13.88 20.44 16.67
C ASN A 127 -13.33 21.03 15.36
N ASN A 128 -12.02 21.13 15.29
CA ASN A 128 -11.28 21.77 14.20
C ASN A 128 -10.48 20.73 13.43
N MET A 129 -11.19 19.89 12.67
CA MET A 129 -10.55 18.92 11.79
C MET A 129 -10.18 19.57 10.47
N SER A 130 -8.90 19.47 10.10
CA SER A 130 -8.43 19.90 8.77
C SER A 130 -9.07 19.04 7.69
N LYS A 131 -9.52 19.67 6.59
CA LYS A 131 -10.03 18.95 5.41
C LYS A 131 -8.97 18.10 4.73
N SER A 132 -7.71 18.38 5.02
CA SER A 132 -6.57 17.68 4.45
C SER A 132 -5.47 17.55 5.50
N LEU A 133 -5.03 16.32 5.75
CA LEU A 133 -3.96 15.99 6.68
C LEU A 133 -2.67 15.74 5.92
N LYS A 134 -1.63 16.51 6.23
CA LYS A 134 -0.31 16.33 5.65
C LYS A 134 0.27 14.94 5.98
N PRO A 135 1.23 14.46 5.19
CA PRO A 135 1.87 13.16 5.43
C PRO A 135 2.52 13.08 6.82
N ASN A 136 2.29 11.97 7.52
CA ASN A 136 2.87 11.68 8.84
C ASN A 136 2.64 12.79 9.89
N THR A 137 1.53 13.53 9.76
CA THR A 137 1.18 14.56 10.74
C THR A 137 0.16 14.06 11.74
N LYS A 138 0.25 14.62 12.94
CA LYS A 138 -0.69 14.46 14.04
C LYS A 138 -1.28 15.84 14.35
N GLU A 139 -2.60 15.95 14.34
CA GLU A 139 -3.32 17.21 14.63
C GLU A 139 -4.27 17.02 15.80
N ASP A 140 -4.27 17.97 16.72
CA ASP A 140 -5.27 18.05 17.78
C ASP A 140 -6.56 18.62 17.20
N CYS A 141 -7.56 17.76 17.08
CA CYS A 141 -8.76 18.06 16.30
C CYS A 141 -10.00 18.28 17.17
N LEU A 142 -10.10 17.57 18.30
CA LEU A 142 -11.26 17.58 19.16
C LEU A 142 -10.86 17.83 20.60
N ILE A 143 -11.55 18.77 21.25
CA ILE A 143 -11.52 18.97 22.69
C ILE A 143 -12.95 18.91 23.20
N ALA A 144 -13.21 17.97 24.09
CA ALA A 144 -14.53 17.78 24.67
C ALA A 144 -14.44 17.63 26.20
N VAL A 145 -15.49 18.08 26.90
CA VAL A 145 -15.68 17.79 28.32
C VAL A 145 -16.75 16.72 28.42
N VAL A 146 -16.43 15.63 29.11
CA VAL A 146 -17.32 14.49 29.36
C VAL A 146 -17.41 14.26 30.87
N ASN A 147 -18.60 13.90 31.36
CA ASN A 147 -18.76 13.41 32.72
C ASN A 147 -18.76 11.87 32.75
N GLU A 148 -18.80 11.28 33.93
CA GLU A 148 -18.74 9.84 34.12
C GLU A 148 -19.79 9.06 33.32
N GLU A 149 -21.00 9.61 33.15
CA GLU A 149 -22.11 8.98 32.44
C GLU A 149 -22.07 9.20 30.92
N SER A 150 -21.17 10.09 30.46
CA SER A 150 -21.13 10.48 29.06
C SER A 150 -20.45 9.47 28.16
N LYS A 151 -21.03 9.27 26.98
CA LYS A 151 -20.41 8.58 25.85
C LYS A 151 -20.53 9.43 24.62
N LEU A 152 -19.38 9.77 24.04
CA LEU A 152 -19.23 10.57 22.83
C LEU A 152 -18.62 9.70 21.73
N GLU A 153 -19.28 9.57 20.58
CA GLU A 153 -18.74 8.96 19.38
C GLU A 153 -18.13 10.06 18.51
N TRP A 154 -16.86 9.93 18.22
CA TRP A 154 -16.17 10.74 17.21
C TRP A 154 -15.84 9.87 16.02
N GLN A 155 -16.31 10.27 14.85
CA GLN A 155 -16.09 9.57 13.60
C GLN A 155 -15.36 10.48 12.62
N VAL A 156 -14.28 9.96 12.03
CA VAL A 156 -13.55 10.57 10.92
C VAL A 156 -13.48 9.55 9.79
N ASP A 157 -14.13 9.83 8.69
CA ASP A 157 -14.34 8.89 7.59
C ASP A 157 -14.87 7.53 8.09
N ASP A 158 -14.14 6.44 7.83
CA ASP A 158 -14.52 5.09 8.26
C ASP A 158 -14.07 4.73 9.68
N LYS A 159 -13.40 5.64 10.39
CA LYS A 159 -12.88 5.41 11.73
C LYS A 159 -13.76 6.03 12.79
N LYS A 160 -14.05 5.23 13.83
CA LYS A 160 -14.82 5.64 14.98
C LYS A 160 -14.01 5.47 16.25
N MET A 161 -14.16 6.41 17.16
CA MET A 161 -13.64 6.35 18.52
C MET A 161 -14.75 6.67 19.50
N ILE A 162 -14.87 5.88 20.56
CA ILE A 162 -15.82 6.13 21.65
C ILE A 162 -15.04 6.72 22.82
N ILE A 163 -15.43 7.90 23.24
CA ILE A 163 -14.91 8.56 24.43
C ILE A 163 -15.93 8.35 25.54
N SER A 164 -15.56 7.60 26.57
CA SER A 164 -16.43 7.27 27.71
C SER A 164 -15.86 7.82 28.99
N GLY A 165 -16.59 8.66 29.69
CA GLY A 165 -16.17 9.18 30.98
C GLY A 165 -15.98 8.11 32.05
N LYS A 166 -16.78 7.04 31.99
CA LYS A 166 -16.64 5.89 32.90
C LYS A 166 -15.29 5.16 32.70
N VAL A 167 -14.90 4.90 31.45
CA VAL A 167 -13.64 4.24 31.10
C VAL A 167 -12.44 5.11 31.52
N ILE A 168 -12.56 6.42 31.34
CA ILE A 168 -11.55 7.40 31.77
C ILE A 168 -11.37 7.34 33.31
N LYS A 169 -12.46 7.32 34.05
CA LYS A 169 -12.42 7.24 35.51
C LYS A 169 -11.77 5.94 36.01
N GLU A 170 -12.07 4.83 35.36
CA GLU A 170 -11.53 3.51 35.72
C GLU A 170 -10.06 3.36 35.31
N GLY A 171 -9.48 4.32 34.57
CA GLY A 171 -8.08 4.29 34.14
C GLY A 171 -7.79 3.24 33.05
N GLU A 172 -8.82 2.68 32.43
CA GLU A 172 -8.66 1.78 31.31
C GLU A 172 -8.13 2.51 30.08
N LYS A 173 -7.21 1.87 29.36
CA LYS A 173 -6.73 2.42 28.09
C LYS A 173 -7.85 2.36 27.05
N LEU A 174 -8.22 3.51 26.56
CA LEU A 174 -9.14 3.71 25.43
C LEU A 174 -8.46 3.38 24.09
#